data_b6ce005cb13d002cfc13de4e16155c6b
#
_entry.id   b6ce005cb13d002cfc13de4e16155c6b
#
_cell.length_a   1.000
_cell.length_b   1.000
_cell.length_c   1.000
_cell.angle_alpha   90.00
_cell.angle_beta   90.00
_cell.angle_gamma   90.00
#
_symmetry.space_group_name_H-M   'P 1'
#
loop_
_entity.id
_entity.type
_entity.pdbx_description
1 polymer ?
#
loop_
_entity_poly.entity_id
_entity_poly.type
_entity_poly.pdbx_seq_one_letter_code
_entity_poly.pdbx_strand_id
1 'polypeptide(L)'
;MIEYSFSIQELEILLLYFVRVTCFIYAAPFYSMNNTPNQFKIGLGLFVSYLLYAVSLPHQELVYGTVLEYAVIVMREALVGLIIGWGANICSSIVLFAGRLVDMEIGFAMVNAIDPTTKENATISGFYYQYTVMLLLIVSGMHRYILQALAQTYELIPVNGAVFRSEPLMKA
;
A
#
# COMPACT_ATOMS: atom_id res chain seq x y z
N MET A 1 6.22 -16.87 -35.24
CA MET A 1 7.22 -16.10 -34.45
C MET A 1 6.45 -15.00 -33.76
N ILE A 2 6.34 -15.06 -32.45
CA ILE A 2 5.71 -14.00 -31.64
C ILE A 2 6.86 -13.01 -31.38
N GLU A 3 6.93 -11.92 -32.17
CA GLU A 3 7.84 -10.83 -31.90
C GLU A 3 7.31 -10.04 -30.71
N TYR A 4 7.80 -10.34 -29.53
CA TYR A 4 7.62 -9.46 -28.36
C TYR A 4 8.58 -8.27 -28.53
N SER A 5 8.22 -7.30 -29.34
CA SER A 5 8.87 -5.99 -29.29
C SER A 5 8.34 -5.26 -28.06
N PHE A 6 9.00 -5.43 -26.93
CA PHE A 6 8.74 -4.62 -25.74
C PHE A 6 9.01 -3.14 -26.14
N SER A 7 7.96 -2.35 -26.22
CA SER A 7 8.12 -0.93 -26.46
C SER A 7 8.62 -0.25 -25.19
N ILE A 8 9.43 0.79 -25.32
CA ILE A 8 9.91 1.59 -24.17
C ILE A 8 8.71 2.10 -23.35
N GLN A 9 7.61 2.46 -24.00
CA GLN A 9 6.37 2.91 -23.36
C GLN A 9 5.73 1.84 -22.45
N GLU A 10 5.74 0.56 -22.87
CA GLU A 10 5.22 -0.53 -22.04
C GLU A 10 6.04 -0.70 -20.76
N LEU A 11 7.35 -0.55 -20.85
CA LEU A 11 8.24 -0.62 -19.70
C LEU A 11 8.02 0.56 -18.75
N GLU A 12 7.80 1.76 -19.26
CA GLU A 12 7.48 2.95 -18.47
C GLU A 12 6.16 2.80 -17.73
N ILE A 13 5.11 2.27 -18.37
CA ILE A 13 3.82 1.99 -17.74
C ILE A 13 3.99 0.95 -16.64
N LEU A 14 4.69 -0.16 -16.91
CA LEU A 14 4.96 -1.19 -15.92
C LEU A 14 5.72 -0.63 -14.71
N LEU A 15 6.64 0.30 -14.93
CA LEU A 15 7.37 0.97 -13.86
C LEU A 15 6.43 1.82 -12.99
N LEU A 16 5.45 2.51 -13.57
CA LEU A 16 4.45 3.27 -12.81
C LEU A 16 3.58 2.34 -11.94
N TYR A 17 3.13 1.19 -12.48
CA TYR A 17 2.44 0.16 -11.69
C TYR A 17 3.32 -0.31 -10.53
N PHE A 18 4.59 -0.58 -10.80
CA PHE A 18 5.55 -1.03 -9.80
C PHE A 18 5.76 -0.01 -8.68
N VAL A 19 5.88 1.27 -9.01
CA VAL A 19 6.04 2.34 -8.02
C VAL A 19 4.82 2.42 -7.11
N ARG A 20 3.59 2.47 -7.64
CA ARG A 20 2.36 2.53 -6.84
C ARG A 20 2.23 1.33 -5.90
N VAL A 21 2.40 0.11 -6.44
CA VAL A 21 2.30 -1.13 -5.67
C VAL A 21 3.38 -1.23 -4.59
N THR A 22 4.61 -0.85 -4.91
CA THR A 22 5.71 -0.90 -3.95
C THR A 22 5.49 0.09 -2.81
N CYS A 23 5.10 1.34 -3.10
CA CYS A 23 4.77 2.33 -2.07
C CYS A 23 3.63 1.84 -1.16
N PHE A 24 2.60 1.20 -1.73
CA PHE A 24 1.54 0.58 -0.96
C PHE A 24 2.06 -0.53 -0.04
N ILE A 25 2.86 -1.48 -0.55
CA ILE A 25 3.41 -2.60 0.23
C ILE A 25 4.26 -2.10 1.40
N TYR A 26 5.04 -1.03 1.20
CA TYR A 26 5.85 -0.45 2.27
C TYR A 26 5.02 0.27 3.34
N ALA A 27 3.85 0.82 2.98
CA ALA A 27 2.98 1.54 3.91
C ALA A 27 1.92 0.65 4.57
N ALA A 28 1.47 -0.42 3.92
CA ALA A 28 0.41 -1.29 4.40
C ALA A 28 0.87 -2.18 5.58
N PRO A 29 0.12 -2.24 6.71
CA PRO A 29 0.60 -2.84 7.95
C PRO A 29 0.87 -4.34 7.85
N PHE A 30 0.12 -5.06 7.04
CA PHE A 30 0.30 -6.50 6.84
C PHE A 30 1.58 -6.85 6.08
N TYR A 31 1.95 -6.03 5.10
CA TYR A 31 3.12 -6.27 4.24
C TYR A 31 4.38 -5.56 4.73
N SER A 32 4.22 -4.54 5.58
CA SER A 32 5.31 -3.68 6.08
C SER A 32 6.07 -4.24 7.29
N MET A 33 5.88 -5.51 7.66
CA MET A 33 6.56 -6.12 8.80
C MET A 33 8.08 -5.95 8.74
N ASN A 34 8.69 -5.49 9.84
CA ASN A 34 10.13 -5.23 9.92
C ASN A 34 11.01 -6.49 9.77
N ASN A 35 10.47 -7.66 10.09
CA ASN A 35 11.17 -8.93 9.97
C ASN A 35 11.16 -9.51 8.54
N THR A 36 10.43 -8.89 7.61
CA THR A 36 10.39 -9.33 6.22
C THR A 36 11.55 -8.70 5.44
N PRO A 37 12.42 -9.49 4.80
CA PRO A 37 13.52 -8.95 4.00
C PRO A 37 13.01 -7.99 2.92
N ASN A 38 13.70 -6.88 2.71
CA ASN A 38 13.33 -5.90 1.66
C ASN A 38 13.29 -6.53 0.28
N GLN A 39 14.13 -7.52 0.01
CA GLN A 39 14.14 -8.28 -1.25
C GLN A 39 12.80 -8.96 -1.52
N PHE A 40 12.17 -9.52 -0.47
CA PHE A 40 10.84 -10.14 -0.59
C PHE A 40 9.75 -9.09 -0.90
N LYS A 41 9.79 -7.92 -0.23
CA LYS A 41 8.83 -6.83 -0.49
C LYS A 41 8.93 -6.31 -1.93
N ILE A 42 10.15 -6.14 -2.42
CA ILE A 42 10.41 -5.70 -3.80
C ILE A 42 9.95 -6.79 -4.80
N GLY A 43 10.27 -8.06 -4.54
CA GLY A 43 9.86 -9.18 -5.39
C GLY A 43 8.34 -9.34 -5.44
N LEU A 44 7.66 -9.21 -4.30
CA LEU A 44 6.21 -9.22 -4.22
C LEU A 44 5.61 -8.02 -4.99
N GLY A 45 6.21 -6.84 -4.84
CA GLY A 45 5.81 -5.63 -5.56
C GLY A 45 5.91 -5.81 -7.07
N LEU A 46 7.02 -6.36 -7.56
CA LEU A 46 7.22 -6.69 -8.97
C LEU A 46 6.19 -7.69 -9.48
N PHE A 47 5.96 -8.77 -8.75
CA PHE A 47 5.01 -9.80 -9.14
C PHE A 47 3.57 -9.26 -9.23
N VAL A 48 3.13 -8.54 -8.19
CA VAL A 48 1.77 -7.97 -8.16
C VAL A 48 1.60 -6.88 -9.23
N SER A 49 2.61 -6.02 -9.44
CA SER A 49 2.56 -4.98 -10.47
C SER A 49 2.48 -5.57 -11.88
N TYR A 50 3.22 -6.64 -12.14
CA TYR A 50 3.16 -7.36 -13.41
C TYR A 50 1.77 -7.99 -13.65
N LEU A 51 1.18 -8.61 -12.62
CA LEU A 51 -0.17 -9.17 -12.73
C LEU A 51 -1.22 -8.09 -13.01
N LEU A 52 -1.14 -6.95 -12.30
CA LEU A 52 -2.06 -5.84 -12.50
C LEU A 52 -1.89 -5.22 -13.90
N TYR A 53 -0.65 -5.06 -14.35
CA TYR A 53 -0.35 -4.63 -15.70
C TYR A 53 -0.97 -5.55 -16.74
N ALA A 54 -0.82 -6.87 -16.59
CA ALA A 54 -1.35 -7.85 -17.55
C ALA A 54 -2.90 -7.90 -17.59
N VAL A 55 -3.56 -7.57 -16.47
CA VAL A 55 -5.04 -7.57 -16.37
C VAL A 55 -5.63 -6.24 -16.82
N SER A 56 -4.94 -5.12 -16.69
CA SER A 56 -5.44 -3.75 -16.96
C SER A 56 -5.35 -3.33 -18.43
N LEU A 57 -5.48 -4.24 -19.38
CA LEU A 57 -5.52 -3.88 -20.82
C LEU A 57 -6.88 -3.25 -21.20
N PRO A 58 -6.93 -2.22 -22.09
CA PRO A 58 -5.82 -1.53 -22.77
C PRO A 58 -5.15 -0.45 -21.92
N HIS A 59 -3.83 -0.30 -22.07
CA HIS A 59 -3.08 0.75 -21.37
C HIS A 59 -3.32 2.11 -22.03
N GLN A 60 -3.45 3.15 -21.22
CA GLN A 60 -3.48 4.53 -21.72
C GLN A 60 -2.08 4.92 -22.19
N GLU A 61 -2.00 5.56 -23.35
CA GLU A 61 -0.74 6.10 -23.85
C GLU A 61 -0.24 7.22 -22.92
N LEU A 62 1.02 7.10 -22.50
CA LEU A 62 1.67 8.14 -21.69
C LEU A 62 2.10 9.27 -22.62
N VAL A 63 1.45 10.44 -22.49
CA VAL A 63 1.83 11.65 -23.20
C VAL A 63 2.63 12.53 -22.25
N TYR A 64 3.93 12.64 -22.47
CA TYR A 64 4.83 13.56 -21.75
C TYR A 64 5.88 14.10 -22.72
N GLY A 65 6.27 15.36 -22.52
CA GLY A 65 7.25 16.04 -23.40
C GLY A 65 8.67 16.09 -22.83
N THR A 66 8.80 15.95 -21.49
CA THR A 66 10.08 16.09 -20.79
C THR A 66 10.24 15.03 -19.70
N VAL A 67 11.51 14.71 -19.38
CA VAL A 67 11.83 13.80 -18.29
C VAL A 67 11.29 14.30 -16.94
N LEU A 68 11.21 15.63 -16.76
CA LEU A 68 10.64 16.21 -15.53
C LEU A 68 9.14 15.94 -15.41
N GLU A 69 8.39 15.96 -16.50
CA GLU A 69 6.97 15.60 -16.50
C GLU A 69 6.77 14.14 -16.13
N TYR A 70 7.60 13.24 -16.65
CA TYR A 70 7.57 11.82 -16.26
C TYR A 70 7.88 11.64 -14.77
N ALA A 71 8.88 12.35 -14.24
CA ALA A 71 9.19 12.30 -12.79
C ALA A 71 8.00 12.75 -11.94
N VAL A 72 7.24 13.77 -12.36
CA VAL A 72 6.03 14.22 -11.68
C VAL A 72 4.96 13.13 -11.71
N ILE A 73 4.78 12.42 -12.83
CA ILE A 73 3.85 11.29 -12.93
C ILE A 73 4.25 10.19 -11.93
N VAL A 74 5.53 9.80 -11.89
CA VAL A 74 6.06 8.81 -10.94
C VAL A 74 5.79 9.22 -9.50
N MET A 75 6.00 10.49 -9.15
CA MET A 75 5.71 11.00 -7.80
C MET A 75 4.22 10.93 -7.45
N ARG A 76 3.34 11.24 -8.39
CA ARG A 76 1.88 11.12 -8.19
C ARG A 76 1.48 9.68 -7.92
N GLU A 77 2.01 8.73 -8.68
CA GLU A 77 1.77 7.30 -8.49
C GLU A 77 2.26 6.82 -7.12
N ALA A 78 3.45 7.25 -6.71
CA ALA A 78 4.01 6.96 -5.40
C ALA A 78 3.13 7.49 -4.27
N LEU A 79 2.64 8.73 -4.39
CA LEU A 79 1.73 9.34 -3.41
C LEU A 79 0.40 8.60 -3.31
N VAL A 80 -0.19 8.19 -4.43
CA VAL A 80 -1.44 7.40 -4.43
C VAL A 80 -1.23 6.08 -3.67
N GLY A 81 -0.17 5.33 -3.99
CA GLY A 81 0.16 4.08 -3.31
C GLY A 81 0.38 4.27 -1.80
N LEU A 82 1.11 5.33 -1.44
CA LEU A 82 1.40 5.66 -0.05
C LEU A 82 0.14 6.05 0.74
N ILE A 83 -0.75 6.87 0.17
CA ILE A 83 -2.00 7.27 0.82
C ILE A 83 -2.89 6.07 1.11
N ILE A 84 -3.03 5.14 0.16
CA ILE A 84 -3.84 3.93 0.32
C ILE A 84 -3.23 3.03 1.41
N GLY A 85 -1.92 2.79 1.35
CA GLY A 85 -1.22 2.00 2.35
C GLY A 85 -1.25 2.63 3.74
N TRP A 86 -1.12 3.94 3.83
CA TRP A 86 -1.24 4.68 5.09
C TRP A 86 -2.65 4.64 5.66
N GLY A 87 -3.69 4.74 4.82
CA GLY A 87 -5.08 4.54 5.24
C GLY A 87 -5.30 3.17 5.88
N ALA A 88 -4.77 2.10 5.26
CA ALA A 88 -4.80 0.76 5.83
C ALA A 88 -4.04 0.67 7.17
N ASN A 89 -2.92 1.39 7.30
CA ASN A 89 -2.12 1.46 8.53
C ASN A 89 -2.88 2.14 9.67
N ILE A 90 -3.60 3.22 9.40
CA ILE A 90 -4.46 3.88 10.40
C ILE A 90 -5.49 2.91 10.95
N CYS A 91 -6.17 2.13 10.10
CA CYS A 91 -7.13 1.13 10.55
C CYS A 91 -6.49 0.09 11.49
N SER A 92 -5.28 -0.35 11.21
CA SER A 92 -4.54 -1.27 12.07
C SER A 92 -4.12 -0.62 13.39
N SER A 93 -3.71 0.65 13.35
CA SER A 93 -3.29 1.40 14.55
C SER A 93 -4.43 1.62 15.54
N ILE A 94 -5.68 1.69 15.09
CA ILE A 94 -6.86 1.78 15.97
C ILE A 94 -6.97 0.56 16.88
N VAL A 95 -6.68 -0.63 16.36
CA VAL A 95 -6.72 -1.89 17.14
C VAL A 95 -5.66 -1.87 18.24
N LEU A 96 -4.45 -1.44 17.91
CA LEU A 96 -3.37 -1.31 18.87
C LEU A 96 -3.70 -0.28 19.96
N PHE A 97 -4.29 0.85 19.56
CA PHE A 97 -4.73 1.89 20.48
C PHE A 97 -5.82 1.40 21.44
N ALA A 98 -6.82 0.66 20.93
CA ALA A 98 -7.86 0.06 21.75
C ALA A 98 -7.28 -0.88 22.83
N GLY A 99 -6.28 -1.69 22.46
CA GLY A 99 -5.60 -2.55 23.44
C GLY A 99 -4.85 -1.76 24.52
N ARG A 100 -4.23 -0.64 24.15
CA ARG A 100 -3.58 0.26 25.13
C ARG A 100 -4.58 0.86 26.11
N LEU A 101 -5.78 1.24 25.66
CA LEU A 101 -6.83 1.73 26.55
C LEU A 101 -7.28 0.66 27.56
N VAL A 102 -7.46 -0.57 27.10
CA VAL A 102 -7.82 -1.70 27.98
C VAL A 102 -6.75 -1.92 29.05
N ASP A 103 -5.46 -1.90 28.68
CA ASP A 103 -4.36 -2.08 29.64
C ASP A 103 -4.26 -0.92 30.64
N MET A 104 -4.62 0.30 30.23
CA MET A 104 -4.72 1.44 31.17
C MET A 104 -5.84 1.24 32.18
N GLU A 105 -7.01 0.77 31.76
CA GLU A 105 -8.16 0.49 32.64
C GLU A 105 -7.87 -0.63 33.65
N ILE A 106 -7.17 -1.68 33.20
CA ILE A 106 -6.79 -2.83 34.06
C ILE A 106 -5.62 -2.50 35.00
N GLY A 107 -4.89 -1.41 34.75
CA GLY A 107 -3.68 -1.04 35.50
C GLY A 107 -2.39 -1.72 35.01
N PHE A 108 -2.42 -2.42 33.89
CA PHE A 108 -1.24 -3.03 33.26
C PHE A 108 -0.41 -2.05 32.41
N ALA A 109 -0.73 -0.77 32.43
CA ALA A 109 -0.05 0.25 31.64
C ALA A 109 1.46 0.35 31.89
N MET A 110 1.95 -0.15 33.04
CA MET A 110 3.38 -0.19 33.37
C MET A 110 4.14 -1.35 32.71
N VAL A 111 3.43 -2.36 32.20
CA VAL A 111 4.05 -3.51 31.55
C VAL A 111 4.09 -3.29 30.05
N ASN A 112 5.18 -2.69 29.59
CA ASN A 112 5.41 -2.49 28.17
C ASN A 112 6.21 -3.68 27.60
N ALA A 113 5.70 -4.29 26.53
CA ALA A 113 6.42 -5.26 25.72
C ALA A 113 6.89 -4.60 24.42
N ILE A 114 8.07 -4.98 23.95
CA ILE A 114 8.56 -4.53 22.65
C ILE A 114 7.97 -5.48 21.59
N ASP A 115 7.19 -4.93 20.66
CA ASP A 115 6.68 -5.69 19.52
C ASP A 115 7.86 -6.08 18.61
N PRO A 116 8.10 -7.38 18.39
CA PRO A 116 9.21 -7.83 17.53
C PRO A 116 8.99 -7.49 16.05
N THR A 117 7.75 -7.17 15.62
CA THR A 117 7.42 -6.86 14.23
C THR A 117 7.56 -5.38 13.91
N THR A 118 7.07 -4.51 14.77
CA THR A 118 7.12 -3.05 14.57
C THR A 118 8.27 -2.40 15.33
N LYS A 119 8.87 -3.09 16.32
CA LYS A 119 9.86 -2.56 17.27
C LYS A 119 9.34 -1.39 18.11
N GLU A 120 8.03 -1.23 18.16
CA GLU A 120 7.37 -0.25 19.00
C GLU A 120 7.05 -0.84 20.38
N ASN A 121 6.98 0.03 21.38
CA ASN A 121 6.50 -0.34 22.70
C ASN A 121 4.99 -0.57 22.61
N ALA A 122 4.56 -1.82 22.74
CA ALA A 122 3.17 -2.20 22.79
C ALA A 122 2.81 -2.72 24.18
N THR A 123 1.59 -2.46 24.60
CA THR A 123 1.03 -3.06 25.81
C THR A 123 0.62 -4.51 25.53
N ILE A 124 0.46 -5.31 26.59
CA ILE A 124 0.15 -6.75 26.48
C ILE A 124 -1.15 -6.98 25.69
N SER A 125 -2.22 -6.28 26.05
CA SER A 125 -3.51 -6.40 25.34
C SER A 125 -3.45 -5.83 23.94
N GLY A 126 -2.72 -4.74 23.72
CA GLY A 126 -2.50 -4.18 22.39
C GLY A 126 -1.82 -5.16 21.45
N PHE A 127 -0.77 -5.83 21.93
CA PHE A 127 -0.06 -6.89 21.23
C PHE A 127 -0.99 -8.08 20.90
N TYR A 128 -1.72 -8.56 21.89
CA TYR A 128 -2.65 -9.67 21.72
C TYR A 128 -3.73 -9.36 20.67
N TYR A 129 -4.36 -8.19 20.74
CA TYR A 129 -5.38 -7.78 19.77
C TYR A 129 -4.82 -7.62 18.35
N GLN A 130 -3.63 -7.03 18.22
CA GLN A 130 -2.98 -6.84 16.93
C GLN A 130 -2.73 -8.19 16.22
N TYR A 131 -2.16 -9.16 16.92
CA TYR A 131 -1.91 -10.48 16.33
C TYR A 131 -3.20 -11.28 16.11
N THR A 132 -4.18 -11.16 17.00
CA THR A 132 -5.49 -11.79 16.82
C THR A 132 -6.18 -11.27 15.58
N VAL A 133 -6.19 -9.96 15.34
CA VAL A 133 -6.78 -9.35 14.14
C VAL A 133 -6.00 -9.76 12.89
N MET A 134 -4.67 -9.79 12.93
CA MET A 134 -3.86 -10.27 11.80
C MET A 134 -4.19 -11.74 11.45
N LEU A 135 -4.28 -12.61 12.46
CA LEU A 135 -4.60 -14.00 12.26
C LEU A 135 -6.02 -14.16 11.70
N LEU A 136 -6.98 -13.41 12.22
CA LEU A 136 -8.36 -13.40 11.75
C LEU A 136 -8.45 -12.92 10.29
N LEU A 137 -7.68 -11.90 9.91
CA LEU A 137 -7.58 -11.38 8.55
C LEU A 137 -7.02 -12.44 7.57
N ILE A 138 -6.07 -13.25 8.01
CA ILE A 138 -5.52 -14.35 7.21
C ILE A 138 -6.55 -15.48 7.07
N VAL A 139 -7.12 -15.94 8.19
CA VAL A 139 -8.07 -17.08 8.23
C VAL A 139 -9.35 -16.78 7.44
N SER A 140 -9.86 -15.56 7.55
CA SER A 140 -11.04 -15.11 6.79
C SER A 140 -10.76 -14.84 5.32
N GLY A 141 -9.49 -14.85 4.88
CA GLY A 141 -9.09 -14.52 3.51
C GLY A 141 -9.21 -13.03 3.17
N MET A 142 -9.48 -12.17 4.14
CA MET A 142 -9.66 -10.72 3.93
C MET A 142 -8.39 -10.01 3.43
N HIS A 143 -7.22 -10.60 3.61
CA HIS A 143 -5.97 -10.09 3.02
C HIS A 143 -6.04 -9.94 1.50
N ARG A 144 -6.87 -10.75 0.81
CA ARG A 144 -7.11 -10.64 -0.64
C ARG A 144 -7.89 -9.37 -1.00
N TYR A 145 -8.82 -8.95 -0.13
CA TYR A 145 -9.59 -7.73 -0.36
C TYR A 145 -8.72 -6.48 -0.29
N ILE A 146 -7.64 -6.51 0.48
CA ILE A 146 -6.66 -5.41 0.53
C ILE A 146 -5.96 -5.27 -0.84
N LEU A 147 -5.56 -6.40 -1.46
CA LEU A 147 -4.98 -6.38 -2.80
C LEU A 147 -6.03 -6.03 -3.87
N GLN A 148 -7.26 -6.51 -3.71
CA GLN A 148 -8.36 -6.14 -4.60
C GLN A 148 -8.68 -4.65 -4.53
N ALA A 149 -8.69 -4.05 -3.35
CA ALA A 149 -8.85 -2.62 -3.18
C ALA A 149 -7.74 -1.85 -3.90
N LEU A 150 -6.48 -2.32 -3.83
CA LEU A 150 -5.39 -1.74 -4.60
C LEU A 150 -5.65 -1.85 -6.12
N ALA A 151 -6.13 -2.99 -6.61
CA ALA A 151 -6.47 -3.16 -8.02
C ALA A 151 -7.60 -2.20 -8.45
N GLN A 152 -8.65 -2.07 -7.64
CA GLN A 152 -9.76 -1.14 -7.90
C GLN A 152 -9.33 0.33 -7.94
N THR A 153 -8.23 0.70 -7.28
CA THR A 153 -7.72 2.08 -7.38
C THR A 153 -7.25 2.43 -8.78
N TYR A 154 -6.88 1.47 -9.60
CA TYR A 154 -6.52 1.73 -11.01
C TYR A 154 -7.74 2.00 -11.89
N GLU A 155 -8.93 1.50 -11.50
CA GLU A 155 -10.19 1.83 -12.15
C GLU A 155 -10.66 3.25 -11.78
N LEU A 156 -10.49 3.64 -10.50
CA LEU A 156 -10.89 4.95 -9.99
C LEU A 156 -9.90 6.06 -10.38
N ILE A 157 -8.62 5.76 -10.31
CA ILE A 157 -7.51 6.66 -10.60
C ILE A 157 -6.59 5.94 -11.58
N PRO A 158 -6.87 6.02 -12.89
CA PRO A 158 -6.02 5.40 -13.89
C PRO A 158 -4.61 5.96 -13.82
N VAL A 159 -3.65 5.22 -14.38
CA VAL A 159 -2.24 5.67 -14.44
C VAL A 159 -2.19 7.04 -15.12
N ASN A 160 -1.46 7.98 -14.54
CA ASN A 160 -1.43 9.41 -14.93
C ASN A 160 -2.75 10.19 -14.68
N GLY A 161 -3.81 9.57 -14.15
CA GLY A 161 -5.09 10.22 -13.85
C GLY A 161 -5.15 10.94 -12.49
N ALA A 162 -4.13 10.84 -11.66
CA ALA A 162 -4.10 11.50 -10.35
C ALA A 162 -3.89 13.02 -10.49
N VAL A 163 -4.99 13.76 -10.64
CA VAL A 163 -4.97 15.22 -10.64
C VAL A 163 -5.23 15.71 -9.22
N PHE A 164 -4.17 16.06 -8.50
CA PHE A 164 -4.31 16.80 -7.23
C PHE A 164 -4.65 18.26 -7.54
N ARG A 165 -5.93 18.50 -7.86
CA ARG A 165 -6.43 19.83 -8.15
C ARG A 165 -6.84 20.48 -6.82
N SER A 166 -6.11 21.49 -6.42
CA SER A 166 -6.51 22.39 -5.35
C SER A 166 -7.57 23.37 -5.88
N GLU A 167 -8.74 22.86 -6.30
CA GLU A 167 -9.87 23.77 -6.44
C GLU A 167 -10.48 23.98 -5.05
N PRO A 168 -10.62 25.25 -4.61
CA PRO A 168 -11.33 25.52 -3.39
C PRO A 168 -12.76 25.01 -3.51
N LEU A 169 -13.21 24.25 -2.51
CA LEU A 169 -14.60 23.82 -2.28
C LEU A 169 -15.51 25.06 -2.05
N MET A 170 -15.53 26.00 -2.97
CA MET A 170 -16.32 27.21 -2.85
C MET A 170 -17.06 27.48 -4.15
N LYS A 171 -18.01 26.57 -4.47
CA LYS A 171 -19.20 26.87 -5.25
C LYS A 171 -20.33 26.01 -4.70
N ALA A 172 -20.93 26.45 -3.60
CA ALA A 172 -22.32 26.17 -3.28
C ALA A 172 -23.14 27.39 -3.67
#